data_fd668494e627d7db7a9dc64516a32b14
#
_entry.id   fd668494e627d7db7a9dc64516a32b14
#
_cell.length_a   1.000
_cell.length_b   1.000
_cell.length_c   1.000
_cell.angle_alpha   90.00
_cell.angle_beta   90.00
_cell.angle_gamma   90.00
#
_symmetry.space_group_name_H-M   'P 1'
#
loop_
_entity.id
_entity.type
_entity.pdbx_description
1 polymer ?
#
loop_
_entity_poly.entity_id
_entity_poly.type
_entity_poly.pdbx_seq_one_letter_code
_entity_poly.pdbx_strand_id
1 'polypeptide(L)'
;MSIRLWDRAAGLPVRVGDRARPEIVALQIELPTVESLFAFMRDAERRFDTLRMRIQERIVATRGEQLNQIEVMLRHPGFARVTESEPALGTSGNYELWLSDGTTVRTYSGFHRIGTKRPARRTVSGLDNKDLPGMSTVYTPVTALPRETLPDLFVHPAGFCQNVLATGACWIAGATEQAGREAIVVECEHPRAIEVWADRPQHHFQVTVDRETGVITRLVEMMGDLVTRDAEVTTLEPDGPLPPTAFDFTFPSDATMLF
;
A
#
# COMPACT_ATOMS: atom_id res chain seq x y z
N MET A 1 11.15 23.65 20.70
CA MET A 1 11.78 22.43 21.25
C MET A 1 12.02 21.52 20.04
N SER A 2 13.26 21.55 19.54
CA SER A 2 13.62 20.84 18.30
C SER A 2 13.78 19.37 18.63
N ILE A 3 12.84 18.54 18.19
CA ILE A 3 12.99 17.09 18.27
C ILE A 3 14.04 16.72 17.22
N ARG A 4 15.26 16.47 17.66
CA ARG A 4 16.29 15.84 16.83
C ARG A 4 15.87 14.38 16.64
N LEU A 5 15.19 14.10 15.55
CA LEU A 5 14.75 12.75 15.16
C LEU A 5 15.93 11.78 14.92
N TRP A 6 17.16 12.27 14.85
CA TRP A 6 18.34 11.47 14.53
C TRP A 6 19.52 11.91 15.42
N ASP A 7 19.72 11.17 16.47
CA ASP A 7 21.00 11.27 17.20
C ASP A 7 22.04 10.42 16.45
N ARG A 8 23.00 11.09 15.84
CA ARG A 8 24.09 10.45 15.09
C ARG A 8 24.93 9.43 15.88
N ALA A 9 24.78 9.41 17.20
CA ALA A 9 25.52 8.51 18.08
C ALA A 9 24.80 7.17 18.36
N ALA A 10 23.50 7.06 18.08
CA ALA A 10 22.72 5.85 18.33
C ALA A 10 22.45 5.10 17.02
N GLY A 11 23.49 4.49 16.45
CA GLY A 11 23.40 3.54 15.35
C GLY A 11 22.57 4.06 14.16
N LEU A 12 23.25 4.61 13.15
CA LEU A 12 22.62 4.83 11.85
C LEU A 12 21.97 3.51 11.43
N PRO A 13 20.73 3.53 10.90
CA PRO A 13 20.13 2.32 10.35
C PRO A 13 21.12 1.72 9.35
N VAL A 14 21.34 0.42 9.49
CA VAL A 14 22.19 -0.34 8.59
C VAL A 14 21.74 -0.03 7.17
N ARG A 15 22.67 0.33 6.29
CA ARG A 15 22.35 0.46 4.86
C ARG A 15 21.66 -0.82 4.43
N VAL A 16 20.41 -0.66 4.04
CA VAL A 16 19.69 -1.75 3.41
C VAL A 16 20.46 -2.08 2.15
N GLY A 17 21.00 -3.30 2.06
CA GLY A 17 21.85 -3.71 0.95
C GLY A 17 21.17 -3.53 -0.41
N ASP A 18 21.87 -3.87 -1.50
CA ASP A 18 21.59 -3.62 -2.93
C ASP A 18 20.16 -3.85 -3.48
N ARG A 19 19.18 -4.15 -2.63
CA ARG A 19 17.76 -4.28 -2.96
C ARG A 19 16.94 -3.00 -2.77
N ALA A 20 17.59 -1.87 -2.53
CA ALA A 20 16.90 -0.62 -2.18
C ALA A 20 15.99 -0.08 -3.28
N ARG A 21 16.37 -0.21 -4.53
CA ARG A 21 15.59 0.26 -5.67
C ARG A 21 15.27 -0.89 -6.61
N PRO A 22 14.08 -0.92 -7.25
CA PRO A 22 13.85 -1.83 -8.36
C PRO A 22 14.91 -1.59 -9.43
N GLU A 23 15.50 -2.66 -9.92
CA GLU A 23 16.40 -2.57 -11.06
C GLU A 23 15.58 -2.15 -12.28
N ILE A 24 15.95 -1.04 -12.90
CA ILE A 24 15.31 -0.59 -14.12
C ILE A 24 15.91 -1.39 -15.26
N VAL A 25 15.19 -2.42 -15.70
CA VAL A 25 15.57 -3.20 -16.86
C VAL A 25 15.15 -2.43 -18.11
N ALA A 26 16.01 -2.37 -19.12
CA ALA A 26 15.67 -1.76 -20.41
C ALA A 26 14.70 -2.65 -21.20
N LEU A 27 13.46 -2.73 -20.77
CA LEU A 27 12.41 -3.39 -21.53
C LEU A 27 12.08 -2.54 -22.77
N GLN A 28 11.92 -3.18 -23.91
CA GLN A 28 11.51 -2.51 -25.15
C GLN A 28 10.01 -2.28 -25.16
N ILE A 29 9.54 -1.38 -24.31
CA ILE A 29 8.14 -0.98 -24.23
C ILE A 29 8.00 0.53 -24.37
N GLU A 30 6.89 0.96 -24.94
CA GLU A 30 6.53 2.38 -24.99
C GLU A 30 6.20 2.86 -23.58
N LEU A 31 6.90 3.91 -23.13
CA LEU A 31 6.70 4.49 -21.82
C LEU A 31 5.57 5.53 -21.86
N PRO A 32 4.63 5.51 -20.91
CA PRO A 32 3.57 6.50 -20.82
C PRO A 32 4.12 7.85 -20.33
N THR A 33 3.32 8.91 -20.44
CA THR A 33 3.56 10.13 -19.64
C THR A 33 3.10 9.90 -18.20
N VAL A 34 3.62 10.66 -17.24
CA VAL A 34 3.18 10.59 -15.83
C VAL A 34 1.67 10.81 -15.71
N GLU A 35 1.14 11.79 -16.42
CA GLU A 35 -0.29 12.12 -16.41
C GLU A 35 -1.15 10.96 -16.92
N SER A 36 -0.73 10.33 -18.04
CA SER A 36 -1.45 9.19 -18.60
C SER A 36 -1.38 7.97 -17.67
N LEU A 37 -0.22 7.74 -17.03
CA LEU A 37 -0.07 6.68 -16.06
C LEU A 37 -0.96 6.91 -14.82
N PHE A 38 -0.97 8.12 -14.25
CA PHE A 38 -1.82 8.43 -13.10
C PHE A 38 -3.31 8.36 -13.43
N ALA A 39 -3.70 8.76 -14.64
CA ALA A 39 -5.07 8.55 -15.12
C ALA A 39 -5.42 7.06 -15.24
N PHE A 40 -4.48 6.24 -15.71
CA PHE A 40 -4.64 4.80 -15.77
C PHE A 40 -4.75 4.17 -14.37
N MET A 41 -3.87 4.54 -13.45
CA MET A 41 -3.88 4.04 -12.07
C MET A 41 -5.18 4.38 -11.31
N ARG A 42 -5.84 5.48 -11.67
CA ARG A 42 -7.10 5.91 -11.04
C ARG A 42 -8.18 4.83 -11.07
N ASP A 43 -8.23 4.06 -12.14
CA ASP A 43 -9.24 3.04 -12.35
C ASP A 43 -8.68 1.61 -12.15
N ALA A 44 -7.59 1.46 -11.41
CA ALA A 44 -6.90 0.18 -11.22
C ALA A 44 -7.85 -0.94 -10.77
N GLU A 45 -8.62 -0.72 -9.70
CA GLU A 45 -9.53 -1.72 -9.13
C GLU A 45 -10.66 -2.19 -10.07
N ARG A 46 -10.92 -1.45 -11.17
CA ARG A 46 -11.97 -1.80 -12.14
C ARG A 46 -11.50 -2.75 -13.24
N ARG A 47 -10.22 -3.16 -13.20
CA ARG A 47 -9.63 -4.04 -14.23
C ARG A 47 -9.56 -5.49 -13.84
N PHE A 48 -10.15 -5.84 -12.70
CA PHE A 48 -10.24 -7.22 -12.23
C PHE A 48 -11.50 -7.40 -11.38
N ASP A 49 -12.05 -8.59 -11.36
CA ASP A 49 -13.17 -8.98 -10.49
C ASP A 49 -12.66 -9.55 -9.16
N THR A 50 -11.53 -10.25 -9.22
CA THR A 50 -10.85 -10.79 -8.04
C THR A 50 -9.38 -10.42 -8.05
N LEU A 51 -8.78 -10.31 -6.86
CA LEU A 51 -7.35 -10.10 -6.72
C LEU A 51 -6.82 -10.90 -5.54
N ARG A 52 -5.70 -11.58 -5.78
CA ARG A 52 -4.84 -12.09 -4.73
C ARG A 52 -3.48 -11.41 -4.84
N MET A 53 -3.02 -10.83 -3.73
CA MET A 53 -1.75 -10.11 -3.69
C MET A 53 -1.03 -10.44 -2.38
N ARG A 54 0.29 -10.61 -2.47
CA ARG A 54 1.17 -10.72 -1.30
C ARG A 54 2.18 -9.59 -1.35
N ILE A 55 2.28 -8.88 -0.23
CA ILE A 55 3.23 -7.79 -0.04
C ILE A 55 4.22 -8.19 1.03
N GLN A 56 5.49 -7.96 0.78
CA GLN A 56 6.54 -7.98 1.78
C GLN A 56 6.96 -6.54 2.04
N GLU A 57 6.84 -6.11 3.28
CA GLU A 57 7.21 -4.76 3.70
C GLU A 57 8.39 -4.83 4.65
N ARG A 58 9.36 -3.97 4.42
CA ARG A 58 10.50 -3.76 5.26
C ARG A 58 10.56 -2.29 5.68
N ILE A 59 10.56 -2.07 6.99
CA ILE A 59 10.65 -0.74 7.59
C ILE A 59 11.95 -0.65 8.36
N VAL A 60 12.72 0.40 8.08
CA VAL A 60 13.96 0.70 8.81
C VAL A 60 13.64 1.74 9.87
N ALA A 61 13.64 1.32 11.14
CA ALA A 61 13.38 2.16 12.29
C ALA A 61 14.63 2.32 13.15
N THR A 62 14.60 3.27 14.08
CA THR A 62 15.71 3.51 15.04
C THR A 62 16.03 2.29 15.91
N ARG A 63 15.10 1.37 16.09
CA ARG A 63 15.26 0.14 16.90
C ARG A 63 15.66 -1.08 16.07
N GLY A 64 15.86 -0.94 14.78
CA GLY A 64 16.20 -2.02 13.88
C GLY A 64 15.27 -2.10 12.66
N GLU A 65 15.34 -3.21 11.99
CA GLU A 65 14.56 -3.53 10.79
C GLU A 65 13.37 -4.38 11.18
N GLN A 66 12.18 -4.00 10.70
CA GLN A 66 10.94 -4.76 10.84
C GLN A 66 10.54 -5.30 9.47
N LEU A 67 10.13 -6.56 9.44
CA LEU A 67 9.66 -7.25 8.26
C LEU A 67 8.22 -7.69 8.46
N ASN A 68 7.30 -7.20 7.62
CA ASN A 68 5.89 -7.57 7.61
C ASN A 68 5.56 -8.36 6.35
N GLN A 69 4.65 -9.31 6.48
CA GLN A 69 4.02 -10.01 5.36
C GLN A 69 2.54 -9.72 5.36
N ILE A 70 2.03 -9.24 4.23
CA ILE A 70 0.63 -8.87 4.08
C ILE A 70 0.04 -9.69 2.92
N GLU A 71 -1.04 -10.42 3.19
CA GLU A 71 -1.83 -11.09 2.15
C GLU A 71 -3.16 -10.36 1.98
N VAL A 72 -3.46 -10.05 0.73
CA VAL A 72 -4.71 -9.40 0.31
C VAL A 72 -5.46 -10.35 -0.60
N MET A 73 -6.71 -10.58 -0.28
CA MET A 73 -7.67 -11.25 -1.17
C MET A 73 -8.90 -10.37 -1.28
N LEU A 74 -9.34 -10.06 -2.48
CA LEU A 74 -10.57 -9.33 -2.69
C LEU A 74 -11.40 -9.92 -3.84
N ARG A 75 -12.69 -9.71 -3.75
CA ARG A 75 -13.68 -10.00 -4.79
C ARG A 75 -14.70 -8.87 -4.82
N HIS A 76 -14.79 -8.22 -5.97
CA HIS A 76 -15.78 -7.17 -6.18
C HIS A 76 -17.21 -7.72 -6.28
N PRO A 77 -18.20 -6.95 -5.80
CA PRO A 77 -18.07 -5.83 -4.89
C PRO A 77 -18.01 -6.25 -3.41
N GLY A 78 -17.22 -5.54 -2.61
CA GLY A 78 -17.36 -5.52 -1.15
C GLY A 78 -16.66 -6.63 -0.37
N PHE A 79 -16.24 -7.74 -0.97
CA PHE A 79 -15.52 -8.80 -0.25
C PHE A 79 -14.02 -8.53 -0.26
N ALA A 80 -13.44 -8.43 0.92
CA ALA A 80 -11.99 -8.29 1.05
C ALA A 80 -11.48 -8.90 2.35
N ARG A 81 -10.29 -9.48 2.28
CA ARG A 81 -9.52 -9.97 3.41
C ARG A 81 -8.11 -9.44 3.33
N VAL A 82 -7.64 -8.85 4.41
CA VAL A 82 -6.24 -8.47 4.62
C VAL A 82 -5.75 -9.20 5.85
N THR A 83 -4.65 -9.90 5.70
CA THR A 83 -3.97 -10.56 6.82
C THR A 83 -2.54 -10.05 6.86
N GLU A 84 -2.12 -9.51 7.98
CA GLU A 84 -0.76 -9.03 8.22
C GLU A 84 -0.11 -9.85 9.31
N SER A 85 1.15 -10.21 9.12
CA SER A 85 1.95 -10.96 10.08
C SER A 85 3.40 -10.48 10.08
N GLU A 86 4.03 -10.55 11.23
CA GLU A 86 5.46 -10.31 11.41
C GLU A 86 6.18 -11.64 11.63
N PRO A 87 6.93 -12.16 10.63
CA PRO A 87 7.56 -13.47 10.71
C PRO A 87 8.53 -13.63 11.89
N ALA A 88 9.16 -12.55 12.32
CA ALA A 88 10.11 -12.54 13.44
C ALA A 88 9.46 -12.89 14.78
N LEU A 89 8.15 -12.65 14.94
CA LEU A 89 7.40 -12.95 16.18
C LEU A 89 6.87 -14.39 16.24
N GLY A 90 7.18 -15.20 15.26
CA GLY A 90 6.68 -16.58 15.16
C GLY A 90 5.29 -16.68 14.53
N THR A 91 5.01 -17.83 13.93
CA THR A 91 3.84 -18.01 13.05
C THR A 91 2.54 -18.36 13.76
N SER A 92 2.56 -18.74 15.02
CA SER A 92 1.39 -19.28 15.70
C SER A 92 0.64 -18.17 16.46
N GLY A 93 -0.32 -17.54 15.79
CA GLY A 93 -1.28 -16.63 16.42
C GLY A 93 -0.94 -15.14 16.37
N ASN A 94 0.23 -14.75 15.89
CA ASN A 94 0.63 -13.34 15.76
C ASN A 94 0.29 -12.81 14.37
N TYR A 95 -0.98 -12.49 14.14
CA TYR A 95 -1.45 -11.87 12.92
C TYR A 95 -2.56 -10.88 13.20
N GLU A 96 -2.66 -9.89 12.35
CA GLU A 96 -3.78 -8.97 12.29
C GLU A 96 -4.67 -9.36 11.11
N LEU A 97 -5.97 -9.40 11.32
CA LEU A 97 -6.96 -9.70 10.31
C LEU A 97 -7.93 -8.53 10.16
N TRP A 98 -8.16 -8.14 8.94
CA TRP A 98 -9.28 -7.31 8.55
C TRP A 98 -10.09 -8.04 7.47
N LEU A 99 -11.40 -8.14 7.65
CA LEU A 99 -12.29 -8.87 6.76
C LEU A 99 -13.57 -8.08 6.51
N SER A 100 -13.94 -7.92 5.26
CA SER A 100 -15.23 -7.36 4.82
C SER A 100 -16.03 -8.37 4.01
N ASP A 101 -17.32 -8.43 4.24
CA ASP A 101 -18.29 -9.12 3.39
C ASP A 101 -19.21 -8.15 2.63
N GLY A 102 -18.83 -6.88 2.54
CA GLY A 102 -19.58 -5.79 1.94
C GLY A 102 -20.64 -5.16 2.84
N THR A 103 -21.04 -5.84 3.90
CA THR A 103 -22.04 -5.35 4.86
C THR A 103 -21.46 -5.20 6.27
N THR A 104 -20.52 -6.04 6.61
CA THR A 104 -19.89 -6.13 7.94
C THR A 104 -18.39 -6.14 7.78
N VAL A 105 -17.71 -5.43 8.67
CA VAL A 105 -16.26 -5.50 8.84
C VAL A 105 -15.96 -6.22 10.15
N ARG A 106 -15.08 -7.20 10.08
CA ARG A 106 -14.51 -7.93 11.22
C ARG A 106 -13.03 -7.64 11.28
N THR A 107 -12.52 -7.33 12.46
CA THR A 107 -11.08 -7.25 12.71
C THR A 107 -10.69 -8.19 13.82
N TYR A 108 -9.49 -8.72 13.77
CA TYR A 108 -8.97 -9.59 14.82
C TYR A 108 -7.46 -9.39 14.97
N SER A 109 -7.03 -9.14 16.21
CA SER A 109 -5.63 -9.13 16.59
C SER A 109 -5.31 -10.45 17.29
N GLY A 110 -4.50 -11.28 16.65
CA GLY A 110 -4.06 -12.55 17.21
C GLY A 110 -3.16 -12.38 18.43
N PHE A 111 -2.31 -11.35 18.41
CA PHE A 111 -1.43 -11.02 19.52
C PHE A 111 -2.20 -10.63 20.80
N HIS A 112 -3.21 -9.76 20.65
CA HIS A 112 -4.02 -9.26 21.76
C HIS A 112 -5.24 -10.13 22.04
N ARG A 113 -5.59 -11.07 21.15
CA ARG A 113 -6.82 -11.88 21.18
C ARG A 113 -8.07 -11.02 21.26
N ILE A 114 -8.08 -9.91 20.53
CA ILE A 114 -9.17 -8.95 20.50
C ILE A 114 -9.83 -8.99 19.13
N GLY A 115 -11.15 -9.09 19.11
CA GLY A 115 -11.97 -9.03 17.91
C GLY A 115 -12.97 -7.89 17.93
N THR A 116 -13.28 -7.34 16.73
CA THR A 116 -14.40 -6.41 16.54
C THR A 116 -15.29 -6.89 15.41
N LYS A 117 -16.57 -6.56 15.50
CA LYS A 117 -17.53 -6.76 14.41
C LYS A 117 -18.42 -5.52 14.34
N ARG A 118 -18.39 -4.86 13.19
CA ARG A 118 -19.15 -3.62 13.00
C ARG A 118 -19.75 -3.58 11.58
N PRO A 119 -20.85 -2.83 11.37
CA PRO A 119 -21.35 -2.58 10.02
C PRO A 119 -20.26 -1.94 9.15
N ALA A 120 -20.18 -2.35 7.88
CA ALA A 120 -19.36 -1.67 6.92
C ALA A 120 -19.86 -0.23 6.76
N ARG A 121 -18.99 0.73 6.97
CA ARG A 121 -19.34 2.12 6.70
C ARG A 121 -19.34 2.31 5.19
N ARG A 122 -20.46 2.76 4.65
CA ARG A 122 -20.46 3.27 3.28
C ARG A 122 -19.53 4.46 3.25
N THR A 123 -18.53 4.40 2.40
CA THR A 123 -17.70 5.56 2.14
C THR A 123 -18.59 6.57 1.43
N VAL A 124 -18.87 7.68 2.07
CA VAL A 124 -19.57 8.77 1.41
C VAL A 124 -18.61 9.28 0.34
N SER A 125 -19.02 9.24 -0.92
CA SER A 125 -18.29 9.90 -2.00
C SER A 125 -18.13 11.37 -1.60
N GLY A 126 -16.88 11.87 -1.58
CA GLY A 126 -16.66 13.29 -1.37
C GLY A 126 -17.39 14.11 -2.43
N LEU A 127 -17.61 15.36 -2.15
CA LEU A 127 -18.14 16.33 -3.11
C LEU A 127 -17.31 16.28 -4.38
N ASP A 128 -17.98 16.26 -5.53
CA ASP A 128 -17.31 16.35 -6.83
C ASP A 128 -16.51 17.67 -6.86
N ASN A 129 -15.21 17.58 -6.83
CA ASN A 129 -14.31 18.73 -6.62
C ASN A 129 -14.19 19.67 -7.81
N LYS A 130 -15.01 19.53 -8.82
CA LYS A 130 -15.08 20.52 -9.90
C LYS A 130 -15.44 21.92 -9.38
N ASP A 131 -16.17 21.95 -8.26
CA ASP A 131 -16.67 23.19 -7.67
C ASP A 131 -15.79 23.74 -6.53
N LEU A 132 -14.77 22.99 -6.07
CA LEU A 132 -13.92 23.39 -4.94
C LEU A 132 -12.43 23.17 -5.30
N PRO A 133 -11.83 24.09 -6.06
CA PRO A 133 -10.43 23.99 -6.43
C PRO A 133 -9.53 23.98 -5.17
N GLY A 134 -8.57 23.08 -5.14
CA GLY A 134 -7.58 22.95 -4.06
C GLY A 134 -7.96 22.01 -2.92
N MET A 135 -9.11 21.36 -2.95
CA MET A 135 -9.46 20.30 -2.01
C MET A 135 -9.03 18.92 -2.55
N SER A 136 -8.63 18.04 -1.63
CA SER A 136 -8.29 16.67 -1.97
C SER A 136 -9.49 15.93 -2.55
N THR A 137 -9.30 15.28 -3.69
CA THR A 137 -10.35 14.44 -4.27
C THR A 137 -10.50 13.16 -3.46
N VAL A 138 -11.72 12.88 -3.03
CA VAL A 138 -12.03 11.63 -2.32
C VAL A 138 -12.56 10.62 -3.32
N TYR A 139 -11.97 9.45 -3.36
CA TYR A 139 -12.38 8.33 -4.20
C TYR A 139 -13.16 7.32 -3.37
N THR A 140 -14.24 6.79 -3.95
CA THR A 140 -15.01 5.72 -3.33
C THR A 140 -14.62 4.41 -4.00
N PRO A 141 -13.95 3.49 -3.30
CA PRO A 141 -13.56 2.22 -3.85
C PRO A 141 -14.77 1.31 -4.08
N VAL A 142 -14.70 0.43 -5.08
CA VAL A 142 -15.69 -0.63 -5.33
C VAL A 142 -15.70 -1.62 -4.18
N THR A 143 -14.52 -1.94 -3.65
CA THR A 143 -14.37 -2.79 -2.47
C THR A 143 -13.46 -2.07 -1.47
N ALA A 144 -14.00 -1.73 -0.31
CA ALA A 144 -13.22 -1.05 0.73
C ALA A 144 -12.12 -1.96 1.27
N LEU A 145 -10.95 -1.38 1.52
CA LEU A 145 -9.82 -1.94 2.25
C LEU A 145 -9.56 -1.13 3.52
N PRO A 146 -8.73 -1.59 4.44
CA PRO A 146 -8.35 -0.79 5.62
C PRO A 146 -7.67 0.50 5.14
N ARG A 147 -8.23 1.65 5.52
CA ARG A 147 -7.73 2.95 5.08
C ARG A 147 -6.30 3.20 5.53
N GLU A 148 -5.55 3.94 4.71
CA GLU A 148 -4.18 4.39 5.01
C GLU A 148 -3.19 3.24 5.24
N THR A 149 -3.53 2.06 4.73
CA THR A 149 -2.64 0.89 4.74
C THR A 149 -2.03 0.65 3.37
N LEU A 150 -0.95 -0.14 3.30
CA LEU A 150 -0.36 -0.53 2.01
C LEU A 150 -1.35 -1.21 1.07
N PRO A 151 -2.19 -2.16 1.52
CA PRO A 151 -3.22 -2.73 0.66
C PRO A 151 -4.13 -1.70 0.00
N ASP A 152 -4.62 -0.73 0.78
CA ASP A 152 -5.47 0.33 0.26
C ASP A 152 -4.72 1.21 -0.76
N LEU A 153 -3.50 1.60 -0.42
CA LEU A 153 -2.67 2.42 -1.29
C LEU A 153 -2.30 1.70 -2.60
N PHE A 154 -2.02 0.41 -2.55
CA PHE A 154 -1.59 -0.35 -3.71
C PHE A 154 -2.75 -0.67 -4.67
N VAL A 155 -3.90 -1.03 -4.12
CA VAL A 155 -5.09 -1.40 -4.90
C VAL A 155 -5.90 -0.17 -5.33
N HIS A 156 -5.93 0.87 -4.50
CA HIS A 156 -6.65 2.12 -4.74
C HIS A 156 -5.71 3.33 -4.87
N PRO A 157 -4.80 3.33 -5.84
CA PRO A 157 -3.74 4.34 -5.90
C PRO A 157 -4.22 5.76 -6.24
N ALA A 158 -5.49 5.93 -6.62
CA ALA A 158 -6.04 7.21 -7.06
C ALA A 158 -5.80 8.36 -6.06
N GLY A 159 -6.09 8.12 -4.79
CA GLY A 159 -5.88 9.12 -3.74
C GLY A 159 -4.40 9.44 -3.53
N PHE A 160 -3.55 8.42 -3.54
CA PHE A 160 -2.11 8.58 -3.40
C PHE A 160 -1.49 9.33 -4.57
N CYS A 161 -1.84 8.96 -5.80
CA CYS A 161 -1.36 9.66 -7.00
C CYS A 161 -1.70 11.15 -6.98
N GLN A 162 -2.95 11.50 -6.64
CA GLN A 162 -3.41 12.88 -6.70
C GLN A 162 -3.00 13.72 -5.49
N ASN A 163 -3.05 13.15 -4.30
CA ASN A 163 -2.87 13.91 -3.06
C ASN A 163 -1.41 13.89 -2.56
N VAL A 164 -0.61 12.94 -3.02
CA VAL A 164 0.78 12.80 -2.61
C VAL A 164 1.72 12.93 -3.81
N LEU A 165 1.72 11.98 -4.73
CA LEU A 165 2.70 11.96 -5.81
C LEU A 165 2.65 13.19 -6.70
N ALA A 166 1.46 13.61 -7.15
CA ALA A 166 1.29 14.77 -8.02
C ALA A 166 1.61 16.13 -7.36
N THR A 167 1.91 16.14 -6.06
CA THR A 167 2.31 17.38 -5.36
C THR A 167 3.79 17.69 -5.48
N GLY A 168 4.59 16.71 -5.88
CA GLY A 168 6.02 16.85 -6.17
C GLY A 168 6.33 16.75 -7.65
N ALA A 169 7.61 16.83 -7.99
CA ALA A 169 8.07 16.54 -9.33
C ALA A 169 8.11 15.02 -9.54
N CYS A 170 7.42 14.54 -10.57
CA CYS A 170 7.38 13.13 -10.92
C CYS A 170 7.82 12.91 -12.36
N TRP A 171 8.54 11.83 -12.61
CA TRP A 171 8.90 11.41 -13.97
C TRP A 171 8.91 9.89 -14.08
N ILE A 172 8.74 9.40 -15.30
CA ILE A 172 8.91 7.99 -15.61
C ILE A 172 10.40 7.69 -15.66
N ALA A 173 10.88 6.85 -14.74
CA ALA A 173 12.27 6.45 -14.70
C ALA A 173 12.60 5.32 -15.69
N GLY A 174 11.60 4.51 -16.04
CA GLY A 174 11.75 3.41 -16.97
C GLY A 174 10.73 2.32 -16.78
N ALA A 175 11.08 1.11 -17.23
CA ALA A 175 10.30 -0.09 -17.06
C ALA A 175 11.11 -1.17 -16.37
N THR A 176 10.43 -2.08 -15.70
CA THR A 176 11.02 -3.23 -15.00
C THR A 176 10.07 -4.42 -15.05
N GLU A 177 10.51 -5.55 -14.55
CA GLU A 177 9.66 -6.69 -14.25
C GLU A 177 9.49 -6.79 -12.72
N GLN A 178 8.23 -6.91 -12.26
CA GLN A 178 7.91 -7.08 -10.86
C GLN A 178 6.88 -8.19 -10.70
N ALA A 179 7.16 -9.17 -9.83
CA ALA A 179 6.31 -10.36 -9.63
C ALA A 179 6.00 -11.11 -10.96
N GLY A 180 6.96 -11.15 -11.90
CA GLY A 180 6.81 -11.79 -13.21
C GLY A 180 5.92 -11.01 -14.21
N ARG A 181 5.71 -9.70 -13.98
CA ARG A 181 4.83 -8.84 -14.78
C ARG A 181 5.55 -7.56 -15.19
N GLU A 182 5.26 -7.07 -16.39
CA GLU A 182 5.78 -5.77 -16.84
C GLU A 182 5.26 -4.64 -15.97
N ALA A 183 6.15 -3.76 -15.54
CA ALA A 183 5.85 -2.65 -14.67
C ALA A 183 6.57 -1.36 -15.08
N ILE A 184 5.98 -0.22 -14.76
CA ILE A 184 6.52 1.12 -14.99
C ILE A 184 7.04 1.67 -13.67
N VAL A 185 8.24 2.23 -13.70
CA VAL A 185 8.88 2.87 -12.54
C VAL A 185 8.70 4.38 -12.62
N VAL A 186 8.17 4.96 -11.55
CA VAL A 186 7.98 6.39 -11.36
C VAL A 186 8.85 6.85 -10.21
N GLU A 187 9.63 7.88 -10.42
CA GLU A 187 10.34 8.61 -9.37
C GLU A 187 9.56 9.87 -9.02
N CYS A 188 9.47 10.17 -7.73
CA CYS A 188 8.79 11.34 -7.21
C CYS A 188 9.65 12.04 -6.18
N GLU A 189 10.09 13.28 -6.49
CA GLU A 189 10.84 14.12 -5.57
C GLU A 189 9.93 14.98 -4.73
N HIS A 190 10.24 15.08 -3.46
CA HIS A 190 9.59 15.98 -2.50
C HIS A 190 8.07 15.99 -2.57
N PRO A 191 7.41 14.82 -2.56
CA PRO A 191 5.97 14.83 -2.46
C PRO A 191 5.60 15.59 -1.18
N ARG A 192 4.75 16.59 -1.31
CA ARG A 192 4.27 17.33 -0.14
C ARG A 192 3.50 16.36 0.73
N ALA A 193 4.00 16.11 1.93
CA ALA A 193 3.19 15.48 2.94
C ALA A 193 1.93 16.34 3.13
N ILE A 194 0.79 15.71 3.40
CA ILE A 194 -0.49 16.38 3.69
C ILE A 194 -0.33 17.39 4.83
N GLU A 195 0.70 17.26 5.64
CA GLU A 195 1.08 18.21 6.68
C GLU A 195 1.86 19.37 6.06
N VAL A 196 1.17 20.49 5.94
CA VAL A 196 1.64 21.80 5.41
C VAL A 196 2.95 22.33 6.03
N TRP A 197 3.45 21.68 7.08
CA TRP A 197 4.58 22.13 7.92
C TRP A 197 5.91 21.44 7.62
N ALA A 198 5.92 20.38 6.84
CA ALA A 198 7.12 19.60 6.62
C ALA A 198 7.43 19.52 5.13
N ASP A 199 8.00 20.61 4.61
CA ASP A 199 8.81 20.51 3.41
C ASP A 199 10.03 19.65 3.74
N ARG A 200 10.05 18.41 3.22
CA ARG A 200 11.13 17.45 3.45
C ARG A 200 11.92 17.28 2.15
N PRO A 201 12.81 18.20 1.82
CA PRO A 201 13.50 18.21 0.52
C PRO A 201 14.34 16.96 0.24
N GLN A 202 14.59 16.13 1.25
CA GLN A 202 15.32 14.87 1.12
C GLN A 202 14.41 13.63 1.02
N HIS A 203 13.09 13.84 1.12
CA HIS A 203 12.13 12.75 1.05
C HIS A 203 11.70 12.53 -0.40
N HIS A 204 11.82 11.32 -0.89
CA HIS A 204 11.37 10.94 -2.22
C HIS A 204 10.85 9.51 -2.25
N PHE A 205 10.05 9.21 -3.27
CA PHE A 205 9.47 7.90 -3.51
C PHE A 205 9.92 7.35 -4.85
N GLN A 206 10.08 6.04 -4.88
CA GLN A 206 10.08 5.28 -6.13
C GLN A 206 8.87 4.35 -6.11
N VAL A 207 8.02 4.45 -7.10
CA VAL A 207 6.77 3.68 -7.22
C VAL A 207 6.85 2.82 -8.46
N THR A 208 6.57 1.53 -8.30
CA THR A 208 6.46 0.60 -9.43
C THR A 208 5.00 0.24 -9.63
N VAL A 209 4.52 0.33 -10.86
CA VAL A 209 3.12 0.19 -11.24
C VAL A 209 2.98 -0.94 -12.25
N ASP A 210 2.11 -1.91 -11.97
CA ASP A 210 1.77 -2.97 -12.93
C ASP A 210 1.13 -2.39 -14.18
N ARG A 211 1.67 -2.76 -15.33
CA ARG A 211 1.29 -2.18 -16.62
C ARG A 211 -0.10 -2.57 -17.09
N GLU A 212 -0.61 -3.72 -16.67
CA GLU A 212 -1.92 -4.21 -17.08
C GLU A 212 -3.04 -3.71 -16.18
N THR A 213 -2.81 -3.72 -14.86
CA THR A 213 -3.84 -3.37 -13.89
C THR A 213 -3.77 -1.94 -13.38
N GLY A 214 -2.58 -1.33 -13.35
CA GLY A 214 -2.38 -0.03 -12.72
C GLY A 214 -2.26 -0.10 -11.20
N VAL A 215 -2.21 -1.30 -10.62
CA VAL A 215 -1.96 -1.54 -9.20
C VAL A 215 -0.50 -1.21 -8.89
N ILE A 216 -0.24 -0.62 -7.73
CA ILE A 216 1.14 -0.41 -7.27
C ILE A 216 1.71 -1.76 -6.85
N THR A 217 2.89 -2.09 -7.36
CA THR A 217 3.59 -3.35 -7.08
C THR A 217 4.83 -3.18 -6.23
N ARG A 218 5.33 -1.95 -6.10
CA ARG A 218 6.39 -1.62 -5.15
C ARG A 218 6.33 -0.15 -4.78
N LEU A 219 6.65 0.13 -3.52
CA LEU A 219 6.83 1.48 -2.98
C LEU A 219 8.13 1.50 -2.18
N VAL A 220 9.07 2.35 -2.59
CA VAL A 220 10.28 2.62 -1.83
C VAL A 220 10.23 4.07 -1.34
N GLU A 221 10.32 4.26 -0.03
CA GLU A 221 10.43 5.57 0.60
C GLU A 221 11.88 5.83 0.99
N MET A 222 12.37 7.00 0.63
CA MET A 222 13.76 7.37 0.86
C MET A 222 13.87 8.73 1.56
N MET A 223 14.88 8.84 2.41
CA MET A 223 15.32 10.09 3.02
C MET A 223 16.77 10.33 2.62
N GLY A 224 17.00 11.17 1.62
CA GLY A 224 18.29 11.21 0.92
C GLY A 224 18.61 9.85 0.30
N ASP A 225 19.79 9.32 0.57
CA ASP A 225 20.23 8.00 0.10
C ASP A 225 19.74 6.83 0.99
N LEU A 226 19.01 7.12 2.05
CA LEU A 226 18.58 6.13 3.02
C LEU A 226 17.18 5.65 2.70
N VAL A 227 17.03 4.35 2.43
CA VAL A 227 15.72 3.70 2.33
C VAL A 227 15.14 3.55 3.74
N THR A 228 13.98 4.16 3.97
CA THR A 228 13.24 4.10 5.23
C THR A 228 12.14 3.05 5.19
N ARG A 229 11.61 2.77 4.00
CA ARG A 229 10.58 1.75 3.77
C ARG A 229 10.74 1.16 2.37
N ASP A 230 10.57 -0.14 2.27
CA ASP A 230 10.53 -0.87 1.00
C ASP A 230 9.40 -1.89 1.08
N ALA A 231 8.33 -1.65 0.34
CA ALA A 231 7.17 -2.53 0.27
C ALA A 231 7.03 -3.07 -1.14
N GLU A 232 7.13 -4.38 -1.28
CA GLU A 232 7.21 -5.08 -2.55
C GLU A 232 6.12 -6.15 -2.67
N VAL A 233 5.41 -6.16 -3.79
CA VAL A 233 4.48 -7.24 -4.15
C VAL A 233 5.29 -8.42 -4.67
N THR A 234 5.19 -9.53 -3.98
CA THR A 234 5.85 -10.80 -4.35
C THR A 234 4.96 -11.71 -5.19
N THR A 235 3.64 -11.49 -5.13
CA THR A 235 2.64 -12.21 -5.91
C THR A 235 1.50 -11.28 -6.26
N LEU A 236 1.11 -11.22 -7.54
CA LEU A 236 -0.04 -10.47 -8.05
C LEU A 236 -0.83 -11.36 -9.01
N GLU A 237 -2.02 -11.74 -8.62
CA GLU A 237 -2.91 -12.64 -9.36
C GLU A 237 -4.29 -11.97 -9.56
N PRO A 238 -4.44 -11.05 -10.54
CA PRO A 238 -5.76 -10.55 -10.91
C PRO A 238 -6.56 -11.65 -11.60
N ASP A 239 -7.85 -11.74 -11.29
CA ASP A 239 -8.81 -12.72 -11.79
C ASP A 239 -8.41 -14.19 -11.59
N GLY A 240 -7.44 -14.42 -10.70
CA GLY A 240 -7.05 -15.75 -10.28
C GLY A 240 -8.09 -16.41 -9.35
N PRO A 241 -8.04 -17.74 -9.21
CA PRO A 241 -8.96 -18.46 -8.32
C PRO A 241 -8.66 -18.11 -6.86
N LEU A 242 -9.71 -17.75 -6.13
CA LEU A 242 -9.64 -17.59 -4.68
C LEU A 242 -10.06 -18.88 -3.96
N PRO A 243 -9.45 -19.20 -2.82
CA PRO A 243 -9.92 -20.33 -2.00
C PRO A 243 -11.41 -20.18 -1.65
N PRO A 244 -12.19 -21.25 -1.63
CA PRO A 244 -13.62 -21.19 -1.25
C PRO A 244 -13.85 -20.54 0.12
N THR A 245 -12.90 -20.69 1.03
CA THR A 245 -12.93 -20.15 2.40
C THR A 245 -12.23 -18.80 2.54
N ALA A 246 -11.91 -18.11 1.41
CA ALA A 246 -11.14 -16.87 1.42
C ALA A 246 -11.74 -15.81 2.37
N PHE A 247 -13.06 -15.74 2.45
CA PHE A 247 -13.78 -14.74 3.25
C PHE A 247 -14.46 -15.31 4.48
N ASP A 248 -14.17 -16.56 4.83
CA ASP A 248 -14.67 -17.19 6.04
C ASP A 248 -13.75 -16.87 7.22
N PHE A 249 -14.34 -16.49 8.34
CA PHE A 249 -13.62 -16.29 9.58
C PHE A 249 -14.54 -16.45 10.77
N THR A 250 -14.10 -17.26 11.73
CA THR A 250 -14.75 -17.42 13.03
C THR A 250 -13.76 -16.96 14.09
N PHE A 251 -14.21 -16.09 15.00
CA PHE A 251 -13.36 -15.66 16.10
C PHE A 251 -13.02 -16.86 16.99
N PRO A 252 -11.76 -16.97 17.41
CA PRO A 252 -11.38 -17.96 18.43
C PRO A 252 -12.26 -17.84 19.69
N SER A 253 -12.50 -18.95 20.36
CA SER A 253 -13.37 -18.99 21.56
C SER A 253 -12.82 -18.17 22.74
N ASP A 254 -11.52 -17.89 22.72
CA ASP A 254 -10.80 -17.11 23.73
C ASP A 254 -10.63 -15.62 23.32
N ALA A 255 -11.24 -15.21 22.20
CA ALA A 255 -11.19 -13.83 21.76
C ALA A 255 -12.11 -12.93 22.59
N THR A 256 -11.56 -11.80 23.04
CA THR A 256 -12.34 -10.72 23.65
C THR A 256 -12.98 -9.87 22.57
N MET A 257 -14.30 -9.78 22.56
CA MET A 257 -15.04 -8.97 21.59
C MET A 257 -15.22 -7.54 22.10
N LEU A 258 -14.78 -6.56 21.30
CA LEU A 258 -15.04 -5.14 21.53
C LEU A 258 -16.19 -4.68 20.62
N PHE A 259 -17.07 -3.82 21.14
CA PHE A 259 -18.27 -3.30 20.48
C PHE A 259 -18.07 -1.86 20.02
#